data_9bade71cbfb67dd2d7b9710322575acf
#
_entry.id   9bade71cbfb67dd2d7b9710322575acf
#
_cell.length_a   1.000
_cell.length_b   1.000
_cell.length_c   1.000
_cell.angle_alpha   90.00
_cell.angle_beta   90.00
_cell.angle_gamma   90.00
#
_symmetry.space_group_name_H-M   'P 1'
#
loop_
_entity.id
_entity.type
_entity.pdbx_description
1 polymer ?
#
loop_
_entity_poly.entity_id
_entity_poly.type
_entity_poly.pdbx_seq_one_letter_code
_entity_poly.pdbx_strand_id
1 'polypeptide(L)'
;MSRTGTVMGVVGLVLLAALLVLQLLAPVPGGARPGAVAEPSGITVMAQGKASAEPDLAMITIGVETRDAEARQAAEKNDSRMNDVMDALLELGVAEEDIHTVDYSVRAEIDWDDDEQRVIGYVVSNSVLVKLREVDKAGDVLDAVTAAGANNVYGIQFTFDDPSSLREEARAEAMAEARKKAEALAQLAGVGLGRPRYINESFMESPPFYLEPIYAVAAERGIGGGAPVQPGQLEISVQVQVTYDIG
;
A
#
# COMPACT_ATOMS: atom_id res chain seq x y z
N MET A 1 -4.84 -52.84 -76.33
CA MET A 1 -4.95 -51.75 -75.37
C MET A 1 -4.43 -52.24 -74.04
N SER A 2 -3.38 -51.63 -73.53
CA SER A 2 -2.33 -52.23 -72.77
C SER A 2 -2.57 -52.53 -71.31
N ARG A 3 -2.29 -53.75 -70.90
CA ARG A 3 -2.26 -54.19 -69.50
C ARG A 3 -1.14 -53.51 -68.64
N THR A 4 -0.29 -52.75 -69.28
CA THR A 4 0.85 -52.05 -68.58
C THR A 4 0.46 -50.79 -67.83
N GLY A 5 -0.60 -50.10 -68.22
CA GLY A 5 -1.06 -48.88 -67.50
C GLY A 5 -1.67 -49.16 -66.14
N THR A 6 -2.32 -50.31 -65.96
CA THR A 6 -3.03 -50.65 -64.71
C THR A 6 -2.03 -51.14 -63.65
N VAL A 7 -0.91 -51.79 -64.02
CA VAL A 7 0.09 -52.24 -63.05
C VAL A 7 0.93 -51.08 -62.51
N MET A 8 1.19 -50.05 -63.29
CA MET A 8 1.90 -48.87 -62.85
C MET A 8 1.10 -48.03 -61.87
N GLY A 9 -0.25 -47.97 -62.07
CA GLY A 9 -1.13 -47.27 -61.15
C GLY A 9 -1.25 -47.89 -59.74
N VAL A 10 -1.27 -49.25 -59.71
CA VAL A 10 -1.34 -50.00 -58.45
C VAL A 10 -0.04 -49.92 -57.68
N VAL A 11 1.11 -50.02 -58.36
CA VAL A 11 2.40 -49.85 -57.66
C VAL A 11 2.60 -48.45 -57.11
N GLY A 12 2.18 -47.41 -57.85
CA GLY A 12 2.24 -46.05 -57.36
C GLY A 12 1.36 -45.82 -56.08
N LEU A 13 0.16 -46.41 -56.04
CA LEU A 13 -0.76 -46.30 -54.90
C LEU A 13 -0.23 -47.04 -53.67
N VAL A 14 0.40 -48.22 -53.84
CA VAL A 14 1.00 -48.99 -52.75
C VAL A 14 2.24 -48.28 -52.20
N LEU A 15 3.08 -47.67 -53.05
CA LEU A 15 4.23 -46.88 -52.61
C LEU A 15 3.80 -45.62 -51.85
N LEU A 16 2.73 -44.94 -52.27
CA LEU A 16 2.21 -43.79 -51.60
C LEU A 16 1.61 -44.14 -50.23
N ALA A 17 0.90 -45.29 -50.14
CA ALA A 17 0.37 -45.81 -48.88
C ALA A 17 1.50 -46.24 -47.93
N ALA A 18 2.57 -46.84 -48.43
CA ALA A 18 3.74 -47.21 -47.63
C ALA A 18 4.50 -46.01 -47.11
N LEU A 19 4.61 -44.93 -47.90
CA LEU A 19 5.23 -43.66 -47.45
C LEU A 19 4.38 -42.97 -46.37
N LEU A 20 3.04 -43.00 -46.46
CA LEU A 20 2.12 -42.46 -45.48
C LEU A 20 2.18 -43.24 -44.15
N VAL A 21 2.29 -44.56 -44.21
CA VAL A 21 2.44 -45.42 -43.03
C VAL A 21 3.81 -45.19 -42.37
N LEU A 22 4.87 -44.96 -43.13
CA LEU A 22 6.20 -44.67 -42.60
C LEU A 22 6.24 -43.29 -41.89
N GLN A 23 5.46 -42.31 -42.34
CA GLN A 23 5.32 -41.03 -41.64
C GLN A 23 4.52 -41.14 -40.35
N LEU A 24 3.58 -42.09 -40.24
CA LEU A 24 2.82 -42.35 -39.00
C LEU A 24 3.68 -43.12 -37.95
N LEU A 25 4.72 -43.81 -38.37
CA LEU A 25 5.63 -44.53 -37.49
C LEU A 25 6.92 -43.76 -37.15
N ALA A 26 7.11 -42.56 -37.70
CA ALA A 26 8.20 -41.70 -37.30
C ALA A 26 8.04 -41.31 -35.83
N PRO A 27 9.07 -41.54 -34.98
CA PRO A 27 9.01 -41.06 -33.62
C PRO A 27 8.84 -39.54 -33.65
N VAL A 28 7.75 -39.03 -33.09
CA VAL A 28 7.51 -37.59 -32.91
C VAL A 28 8.76 -37.07 -32.15
N PRO A 29 9.54 -36.15 -32.73
CA PRO A 29 10.68 -35.60 -32.02
C PRO A 29 10.12 -35.03 -30.72
N GLY A 30 10.63 -35.57 -29.62
CA GLY A 30 10.08 -35.36 -28.29
C GLY A 30 9.77 -33.91 -28.03
N GLY A 31 8.49 -33.59 -28.01
CA GLY A 31 8.03 -32.32 -27.48
C GLY A 31 8.69 -32.17 -26.10
N ALA A 32 9.43 -31.09 -25.91
CA ALA A 32 9.97 -30.73 -24.61
C ALA A 32 8.82 -30.87 -23.62
N ARG A 33 8.90 -31.88 -22.74
CA ARG A 33 7.97 -31.99 -21.62
C ARG A 33 8.01 -30.63 -20.94
N PRO A 34 6.85 -29.95 -20.75
CA PRO A 34 6.83 -28.77 -19.93
C PRO A 34 7.59 -29.14 -18.66
N GLY A 35 8.66 -28.41 -18.36
CA GLY A 35 9.58 -28.76 -17.28
C GLY A 35 8.74 -29.14 -16.08
N ALA A 36 8.91 -30.34 -15.57
CA ALA A 36 8.28 -30.76 -14.35
C ALA A 36 8.59 -29.67 -13.33
N VAL A 37 7.59 -28.91 -12.93
CA VAL A 37 7.71 -28.02 -11.79
C VAL A 37 8.19 -28.94 -10.69
N ALA A 38 9.45 -28.82 -10.28
CA ALA A 38 10.00 -29.65 -9.24
C ALA A 38 9.08 -29.45 -8.03
N GLU A 39 8.34 -30.50 -7.64
CA GLU A 39 7.53 -30.45 -6.43
C GLU A 39 8.45 -30.03 -5.29
N PRO A 40 8.06 -29.09 -4.46
CA PRO A 40 8.89 -28.63 -3.36
C PRO A 40 9.12 -29.83 -2.42
N SER A 41 10.30 -30.45 -2.54
CA SER A 41 10.72 -31.51 -1.63
C SER A 41 11.18 -30.85 -0.33
N GLY A 42 10.28 -30.74 0.65
CA GLY A 42 10.61 -30.09 1.91
C GLY A 42 9.38 -29.69 2.72
N ILE A 43 9.60 -29.14 3.89
CA ILE A 43 8.56 -28.56 4.72
C ILE A 43 8.48 -27.07 4.42
N THR A 44 7.34 -26.62 3.89
CA THR A 44 7.04 -25.22 3.68
C THR A 44 6.10 -24.72 4.76
N VAL A 45 6.47 -23.66 5.44
CA VAL A 45 5.69 -23.00 6.48
C VAL A 45 5.51 -21.52 6.19
N MET A 46 4.42 -20.97 6.68
CA MET A 46 4.18 -19.54 6.74
C MET A 46 4.14 -19.12 8.21
N ALA A 47 4.80 -18.01 8.50
CA ALA A 47 4.80 -17.41 9.82
C ALA A 47 4.75 -15.89 9.72
N GLN A 48 4.23 -15.28 10.76
CA GLN A 48 4.14 -13.85 10.92
C GLN A 48 4.81 -13.47 12.22
N GLY A 49 5.59 -12.42 12.19
CA GLY A 49 6.11 -11.76 13.36
C GLY A 49 5.59 -10.34 13.44
N LYS A 50 5.56 -9.76 14.61
CA LYS A 50 4.98 -8.48 14.95
C LYS A 50 5.89 -7.71 15.87
N ALA A 51 5.96 -6.40 15.67
CA ALA A 51 6.59 -5.47 16.60
C ALA A 51 5.68 -4.28 16.81
N SER A 52 5.58 -3.79 18.05
CA SER A 52 4.71 -2.69 18.40
C SER A 52 5.48 -1.62 19.15
N ALA A 53 5.23 -0.36 18.82
CA ALA A 53 5.76 0.78 19.54
C ALA A 53 4.78 1.96 19.53
N GLU A 54 5.05 2.96 20.36
CA GLU A 54 4.39 4.24 20.26
C GLU A 54 4.90 4.98 19.02
N PRO A 55 4.02 5.60 18.20
CA PRO A 55 4.45 6.35 17.02
C PRO A 55 5.28 7.59 17.42
N ASP A 56 6.27 7.90 16.61
CA ASP A 56 7.17 9.04 16.78
C ASP A 56 6.93 10.16 15.76
N LEU A 57 5.95 9.98 14.88
CA LEU A 57 5.57 10.93 13.85
C LEU A 57 4.06 11.02 13.69
N ALA A 58 3.52 12.25 13.67
CA ALA A 58 2.16 12.52 13.23
C ALA A 58 2.19 13.27 11.90
N MET A 59 1.42 12.79 10.94
CA MET A 59 1.21 13.44 9.64
C MET A 59 -0.17 14.09 9.64
N ILE A 60 -0.23 15.40 9.43
CA ILE A 60 -1.47 16.18 9.47
C ILE A 60 -1.60 16.94 8.15
N THR A 61 -2.71 16.78 7.45
CA THR A 61 -3.00 17.61 6.29
C THR A 61 -3.90 18.77 6.70
N ILE A 62 -3.38 19.98 6.57
CA ILE A 62 -4.01 21.24 7.01
C ILE A 62 -4.28 22.08 5.77
N GLY A 63 -5.50 22.56 5.61
CA GLY A 63 -5.93 23.32 4.45
C GLY A 63 -6.65 24.63 4.80
N VAL A 64 -6.57 25.55 3.85
CA VAL A 64 -7.32 26.79 3.80
C VAL A 64 -8.16 26.81 2.54
N GLU A 65 -9.46 26.92 2.69
CA GLU A 65 -10.38 27.17 1.57
C GLU A 65 -10.96 28.59 1.70
N THR A 66 -10.95 29.32 0.59
CA THR A 66 -11.51 30.68 0.50
C THR A 66 -12.43 30.80 -0.69
N ARG A 67 -13.40 31.70 -0.57
CA ARG A 67 -14.38 31.98 -1.64
C ARG A 67 -14.47 33.47 -1.86
N ASP A 68 -14.59 33.85 -3.15
CA ASP A 68 -14.87 35.23 -3.57
C ASP A 68 -15.53 35.25 -4.94
N ALA A 69 -16.19 36.35 -5.27
CA ALA A 69 -16.76 36.58 -6.60
C ALA A 69 -15.66 36.68 -7.67
N GLU A 70 -14.47 37.09 -7.30
CA GLU A 70 -13.30 37.24 -8.19
C GLU A 70 -12.20 36.25 -7.80
N ALA A 71 -11.67 35.50 -8.76
CA ALA A 71 -10.64 34.51 -8.56
C ALA A 71 -9.38 35.08 -7.88
N ARG A 72 -8.98 36.29 -8.27
CA ARG A 72 -7.84 37.00 -7.69
C ARG A 72 -8.05 37.26 -6.20
N GLN A 73 -9.21 37.79 -5.82
CA GLN A 73 -9.50 38.10 -4.42
C GLN A 73 -9.59 36.83 -3.57
N ALA A 74 -10.16 35.76 -4.12
CA ALA A 74 -10.18 34.47 -3.45
C ALA A 74 -8.75 33.94 -3.19
N ALA A 75 -7.84 34.08 -4.17
CA ALA A 75 -6.44 33.68 -4.03
C ALA A 75 -5.69 34.55 -3.01
N GLU A 76 -5.79 35.87 -3.09
CA GLU A 76 -5.14 36.79 -2.15
C GLU A 76 -5.57 36.52 -0.69
N LYS A 77 -6.85 36.25 -0.46
CA LYS A 77 -7.36 35.84 0.84
C LYS A 77 -6.82 34.49 1.32
N ASN A 78 -6.68 33.55 0.38
CA ASN A 78 -6.14 32.22 0.66
C ASN A 78 -4.67 32.31 1.06
N ASP A 79 -3.88 33.04 0.28
CA ASP A 79 -2.45 33.23 0.51
C ASP A 79 -2.20 33.89 1.87
N SER A 80 -2.96 34.93 2.21
CA SER A 80 -2.84 35.59 3.51
C SER A 80 -3.11 34.63 4.67
N ARG A 81 -4.21 33.85 4.62
CA ARG A 81 -4.56 32.92 5.67
C ARG A 81 -3.58 31.74 5.76
N MET A 82 -3.10 31.26 4.61
CA MET A 82 -2.12 30.17 4.59
C MET A 82 -0.80 30.64 5.21
N ASN A 83 -0.37 31.88 4.95
CA ASN A 83 0.80 32.45 5.60
C ASN A 83 0.62 32.52 7.13
N ASP A 84 -0.54 32.97 7.62
CA ASP A 84 -0.84 32.96 9.06
C ASP A 84 -0.77 31.54 9.66
N VAL A 85 -1.26 30.54 8.93
CA VAL A 85 -1.17 29.11 9.33
C VAL A 85 0.29 28.63 9.35
N MET A 86 1.07 28.99 8.34
CA MET A 86 2.50 28.64 8.28
C MET A 86 3.27 29.26 9.45
N ASP A 87 3.03 30.53 9.75
CA ASP A 87 3.66 31.23 10.88
C ASP A 87 3.32 30.55 12.20
N ALA A 88 2.05 30.16 12.40
CA ALA A 88 1.63 29.44 13.60
C ALA A 88 2.31 28.08 13.77
N LEU A 89 2.53 27.35 12.65
CA LEU A 89 3.27 26.08 12.67
C LEU A 89 4.74 26.27 13.06
N LEU A 90 5.39 27.29 12.50
CA LEU A 90 6.78 27.63 12.80
C LEU A 90 6.96 28.09 14.27
N GLU A 91 6.01 28.86 14.81
CA GLU A 91 6.00 29.27 16.22
C GLU A 91 5.88 28.09 17.19
N LEU A 92 5.19 27.01 16.80
CA LEU A 92 5.10 25.77 17.57
C LEU A 92 6.32 24.87 17.44
N GLY A 93 7.32 25.30 16.63
CA GLY A 93 8.56 24.58 16.44
C GLY A 93 8.54 23.51 15.35
N VAL A 94 7.54 23.50 14.48
CA VAL A 94 7.55 22.65 13.28
C VAL A 94 8.62 23.18 12.33
N ALA A 95 9.52 22.32 11.86
CA ALA A 95 10.57 22.72 10.94
C ALA A 95 9.98 23.02 9.55
N GLU A 96 10.52 24.02 8.84
CA GLU A 96 10.05 24.36 7.49
C GLU A 96 10.18 23.19 6.53
N GLU A 97 11.22 22.36 6.67
CA GLU A 97 11.45 21.14 5.88
C GLU A 97 10.40 20.04 6.12
N ASP A 98 9.67 20.10 7.22
CA ASP A 98 8.58 19.17 7.57
C ASP A 98 7.21 19.65 7.11
N ILE A 99 7.13 20.79 6.40
CA ILE A 99 5.89 21.35 5.85
C ILE A 99 5.95 21.34 4.34
N HIS A 100 5.04 20.59 3.70
CA HIS A 100 5.00 20.45 2.23
C HIS A 100 3.64 20.79 1.67
N THR A 101 3.56 21.66 0.67
CA THR A 101 2.32 21.90 -0.07
C THR A 101 1.94 20.64 -0.86
N VAL A 102 0.74 20.12 -0.66
CA VAL A 102 0.24 18.91 -1.31
C VAL A 102 -0.93 19.17 -2.27
N ASP A 103 -1.63 20.29 -2.10
CA ASP A 103 -2.68 20.72 -3.02
C ASP A 103 -2.75 22.24 -3.10
N TYR A 104 -2.93 22.75 -4.33
CA TYR A 104 -3.31 24.12 -4.60
C TYR A 104 -4.24 24.14 -5.81
N SER A 105 -5.46 24.56 -5.60
CA SER A 105 -6.45 24.59 -6.69
C SER A 105 -7.33 25.83 -6.66
N VAL A 106 -7.68 26.31 -7.84
CA VAL A 106 -8.64 27.40 -8.06
C VAL A 106 -9.76 26.87 -8.94
N ARG A 107 -10.99 26.92 -8.44
CA ARG A 107 -12.16 26.40 -9.16
C ARG A 107 -13.25 27.45 -9.24
N ALA A 108 -13.92 27.53 -10.42
CA ALA A 108 -15.14 28.31 -10.53
C ALA A 108 -16.28 27.56 -9.79
N GLU A 109 -17.04 28.28 -8.99
CA GLU A 109 -18.29 27.83 -8.40
C GLU A 109 -19.42 28.13 -9.39
N ILE A 110 -20.11 27.08 -9.83
CA ILE A 110 -21.12 27.16 -10.89
C ILE A 110 -22.48 26.89 -10.27
N ASP A 111 -23.41 27.82 -10.50
CA ASP A 111 -24.83 27.60 -10.22
C ASP A 111 -25.53 27.04 -11.47
N TRP A 112 -26.41 26.07 -11.25
CA TRP A 112 -27.20 25.42 -12.29
C TRP A 112 -28.66 25.80 -12.07
N ASP A 113 -29.10 26.87 -12.71
CA ASP A 113 -30.50 27.29 -12.69
C ASP A 113 -31.07 27.16 -14.09
N ASP A 114 -32.18 26.41 -14.25
CA ASP A 114 -32.95 26.21 -15.48
C ASP A 114 -32.13 25.92 -16.76
N ASP A 115 -31.17 24.96 -16.69
CA ASP A 115 -30.27 24.57 -17.79
C ASP A 115 -29.21 25.61 -18.21
N GLU A 116 -29.08 26.74 -17.49
CA GLU A 116 -28.02 27.70 -17.70
C GLU A 116 -26.91 27.57 -16.64
N GLN A 117 -25.66 27.45 -17.11
CA GLN A 117 -24.48 27.49 -16.24
C GLN A 117 -24.07 28.93 -15.99
N ARG A 118 -24.07 29.36 -14.72
CA ARG A 118 -23.58 30.67 -14.34
C ARG A 118 -22.49 30.55 -13.29
N VAL A 119 -21.34 31.16 -13.54
CA VAL A 119 -20.29 31.29 -12.53
C VAL A 119 -20.76 32.28 -11.47
N ILE A 120 -20.87 31.81 -10.22
CA ILE A 120 -21.31 32.62 -9.06
C ILE A 120 -20.16 33.05 -8.17
N GLY A 121 -18.97 32.45 -8.35
CA GLY A 121 -17.79 32.76 -7.58
C GLY A 121 -16.62 31.84 -7.91
N TYR A 122 -15.59 31.94 -7.12
CA TYR A 122 -14.39 31.13 -7.19
C TYR A 122 -14.02 30.60 -5.82
N VAL A 123 -13.59 29.36 -5.77
CA VAL A 123 -13.10 28.68 -4.58
C VAL A 123 -11.62 28.41 -4.78
N VAL A 124 -10.80 28.81 -3.83
CA VAL A 124 -9.37 28.49 -3.77
C VAL A 124 -9.12 27.58 -2.58
N SER A 125 -8.49 26.46 -2.84
CA SER A 125 -8.06 25.51 -1.82
C SER A 125 -6.53 25.42 -1.85
N ASN A 126 -5.92 25.48 -0.68
CA ASN A 126 -4.49 25.33 -0.49
C ASN A 126 -4.28 24.41 0.73
N SER A 127 -3.48 23.37 0.59
CA SER A 127 -3.27 22.38 1.66
C SER A 127 -1.81 22.03 1.80
N VAL A 128 -1.36 21.93 3.04
CA VAL A 128 -0.01 21.51 3.41
C VAL A 128 -0.07 20.21 4.22
N LEU A 129 0.87 19.32 3.95
CA LEU A 129 1.16 18.16 4.78
C LEU A 129 2.23 18.56 5.79
N VAL A 130 1.94 18.37 7.05
CA VAL A 130 2.81 18.67 8.19
C VAL A 130 3.28 17.36 8.81
N LYS A 131 4.59 17.20 8.98
CA LYS A 131 5.22 16.13 9.75
C LYS A 131 5.52 16.66 11.15
N LEU A 132 4.79 16.19 12.13
CA LEU A 132 4.95 16.58 13.53
C LEU A 132 5.68 15.47 14.29
N ARG A 133 6.94 15.74 14.70
CA ARG A 133 7.79 14.79 15.45
C ARG A 133 7.44 14.76 16.94
N GLU A 134 6.95 15.86 17.48
CA GLU A 134 6.43 15.91 18.83
C GLU A 134 4.94 15.56 18.83
N VAL A 135 4.65 14.26 18.76
CA VAL A 135 3.30 13.70 18.58
C VAL A 135 2.30 14.21 19.61
N ASP A 136 2.76 14.42 20.85
CA ASP A 136 1.95 14.92 21.95
C ASP A 136 1.42 16.35 21.72
N LYS A 137 2.09 17.13 20.86
CA LYS A 137 1.66 18.49 20.49
C LYS A 137 0.60 18.55 19.39
N ALA A 138 0.12 17.40 18.90
CA ALA A 138 -0.84 17.37 17.79
C ALA A 138 -2.13 18.16 18.10
N GLY A 139 -2.60 18.12 19.35
CA GLY A 139 -3.74 18.93 19.80
C GLY A 139 -3.47 20.43 19.73
N ASP A 140 -2.32 20.86 20.25
CA ASP A 140 -1.92 22.28 20.26
C ASP A 140 -1.75 22.83 18.83
N VAL A 141 -1.20 21.99 17.94
CA VAL A 141 -1.05 22.32 16.51
C VAL A 141 -2.42 22.53 15.86
N LEU A 142 -3.38 21.64 16.10
CA LEU A 142 -4.73 21.78 15.54
C LEU A 142 -5.44 23.04 16.02
N ASP A 143 -5.31 23.36 17.31
CA ASP A 143 -5.90 24.55 17.88
C ASP A 143 -5.29 25.83 17.30
N ALA A 144 -3.95 25.88 17.20
CA ALA A 144 -3.24 27.04 16.68
C ALA A 144 -3.54 27.29 15.19
N VAL A 145 -3.48 26.25 14.33
CA VAL A 145 -3.75 26.42 12.90
C VAL A 145 -5.21 26.79 12.63
N THR A 146 -6.15 26.28 13.45
CA THR A 146 -7.56 26.66 13.32
C THR A 146 -7.76 28.11 13.73
N ALA A 147 -7.11 28.57 14.79
CA ALA A 147 -7.13 29.98 15.21
C ALA A 147 -6.48 30.89 14.15
N ALA A 148 -5.44 30.44 13.44
CA ALA A 148 -4.75 31.13 12.37
C ALA A 148 -5.57 31.19 11.06
N GLY A 149 -6.65 30.40 10.94
CA GLY A 149 -7.56 30.47 9.79
C GLY A 149 -7.62 29.21 8.91
N ALA A 150 -6.97 28.11 9.33
CA ALA A 150 -7.21 26.83 8.71
C ALA A 150 -8.68 26.42 8.93
N ASN A 151 -9.35 26.01 7.87
CA ASN A 151 -10.76 25.63 7.90
C ASN A 151 -11.02 24.25 7.27
N ASN A 152 -9.94 23.56 6.90
CA ASN A 152 -10.00 22.23 6.35
C ASN A 152 -8.84 21.39 6.93
N VAL A 153 -9.16 20.40 7.77
CA VAL A 153 -8.19 19.48 8.35
C VAL A 153 -8.61 18.05 7.99
N TYR A 154 -7.75 17.34 7.24
CA TYR A 154 -8.08 16.01 6.71
C TYR A 154 -7.70 14.85 7.63
N GLY A 155 -7.52 15.13 8.91
CA GLY A 155 -7.23 14.12 9.92
C GLY A 155 -5.74 14.04 10.28
N ILE A 156 -5.47 13.19 11.25
CA ILE A 156 -4.13 12.92 11.76
C ILE A 156 -3.83 11.45 11.51
N GLN A 157 -2.68 11.18 10.92
CA GLN A 157 -2.15 9.83 10.74
C GLN A 157 -0.89 9.69 11.58
N PHE A 158 -0.90 8.74 12.52
CA PHE A 158 0.28 8.39 13.28
C PHE A 158 1.10 7.33 12.56
N THR A 159 2.42 7.47 12.59
CA THR A 159 3.35 6.57 11.91
C THR A 159 4.72 6.61 12.60
N PHE A 160 5.71 5.95 12.01
CA PHE A 160 7.11 6.04 12.40
C PHE A 160 7.90 6.80 11.34
N ASP A 161 8.83 7.66 11.78
CA ASP A 161 9.75 8.34 10.86
C ASP A 161 10.72 7.31 10.24
N ASP A 162 11.25 6.41 11.06
CA ASP A 162 12.03 5.26 10.60
C ASP A 162 11.54 3.94 11.22
N PRO A 163 10.76 3.15 10.49
CA PRO A 163 10.27 1.85 10.97
C PRO A 163 11.28 0.70 10.84
N SER A 164 12.53 0.92 10.47
CA SER A 164 13.52 -0.13 10.14
C SER A 164 13.79 -1.07 11.31
N SER A 165 13.99 -0.53 12.51
CA SER A 165 14.25 -1.33 13.72
C SER A 165 13.07 -2.23 14.08
N LEU A 166 11.83 -1.73 13.98
CA LEU A 166 10.62 -2.52 14.23
C LEU A 166 10.42 -3.61 13.17
N ARG A 167 10.77 -3.31 11.91
CA ARG A 167 10.74 -4.33 10.85
C ARG A 167 11.75 -5.44 11.10
N GLU A 168 12.94 -5.11 11.60
CA GLU A 168 13.95 -6.12 11.96
C GLU A 168 13.48 -6.99 13.12
N GLU A 169 12.87 -6.42 14.14
CA GLU A 169 12.28 -7.16 15.26
C GLU A 169 11.15 -8.10 14.78
N ALA A 170 10.19 -7.59 14.02
CA ALA A 170 9.11 -8.39 13.46
C ALA A 170 9.63 -9.51 12.53
N ARG A 171 10.68 -9.24 11.74
CA ARG A 171 11.35 -10.25 10.90
C ARG A 171 12.00 -11.35 11.72
N ALA A 172 12.70 -10.98 12.79
CA ALA A 172 13.34 -11.94 13.66
C ALA A 172 12.31 -12.87 14.33
N GLU A 173 11.20 -12.32 14.80
CA GLU A 173 10.08 -13.08 15.36
C GLU A 173 9.44 -14.01 14.30
N ALA A 174 9.16 -13.51 13.08
CA ALA A 174 8.60 -14.29 11.99
C ALA A 174 9.48 -15.51 11.65
N MET A 175 10.80 -15.32 11.57
CA MET A 175 11.76 -16.38 11.29
C MET A 175 11.84 -17.41 12.42
N ALA A 176 11.79 -16.97 13.68
CA ALA A 176 11.78 -17.87 14.84
C ALA A 176 10.50 -18.72 14.85
N GLU A 177 9.35 -18.12 14.61
CA GLU A 177 8.07 -18.83 14.54
C GLU A 177 7.99 -19.78 13.33
N ALA A 178 8.54 -19.38 12.17
CA ALA A 178 8.66 -20.26 11.00
C ALA A 178 9.47 -21.52 11.32
N ARG A 179 10.61 -21.36 11.98
CA ARG A 179 11.47 -22.47 12.38
C ARG A 179 10.74 -23.40 13.36
N LYS A 180 10.11 -22.86 14.39
CA LYS A 180 9.35 -23.60 15.38
C LYS A 180 8.23 -24.43 14.74
N LYS A 181 7.47 -23.84 13.79
CA LYS A 181 6.44 -24.56 13.02
C LYS A 181 7.03 -25.68 12.18
N ALA A 182 8.15 -25.43 11.50
CA ALA A 182 8.81 -26.44 10.68
C ALA A 182 9.36 -27.61 11.52
N GLU A 183 9.96 -27.33 12.68
CA GLU A 183 10.45 -28.36 13.63
C GLU A 183 9.29 -29.23 14.14
N ALA A 184 8.15 -28.64 14.51
CA ALA A 184 6.98 -29.37 14.92
C ALA A 184 6.43 -30.28 13.81
N LEU A 185 6.36 -29.80 12.57
CA LEU A 185 5.92 -30.59 11.43
C LEU A 185 6.88 -31.72 11.10
N ALA A 186 8.21 -31.49 11.15
CA ALA A 186 9.22 -32.50 10.91
C ALA A 186 9.12 -33.61 11.95
N GLN A 187 8.94 -33.29 13.23
CA GLN A 187 8.77 -34.25 14.32
C GLN A 187 7.51 -35.10 14.11
N LEU A 188 6.38 -34.48 13.74
CA LEU A 188 5.13 -35.22 13.48
C LEU A 188 5.23 -36.11 12.25
N ALA A 189 6.00 -35.72 11.26
CA ALA A 189 6.25 -36.51 10.04
C ALA A 189 7.33 -37.58 10.23
N GLY A 190 8.06 -37.58 11.35
CA GLY A 190 9.14 -38.54 11.61
C GLY A 190 10.38 -38.32 10.72
N VAL A 191 10.63 -37.08 10.29
CA VAL A 191 11.79 -36.71 9.46
C VAL A 191 12.66 -35.69 10.18
N GLY A 192 13.93 -35.55 9.74
CA GLY A 192 14.82 -34.51 10.24
C GLY A 192 14.55 -33.16 9.51
N LEU A 193 14.55 -32.04 10.26
CA LEU A 193 14.50 -30.72 9.67
C LEU A 193 15.90 -30.30 9.23
N GLY A 194 16.06 -30.01 7.93
CA GLY A 194 17.29 -29.49 7.35
C GLY A 194 17.38 -27.95 7.44
N ARG A 195 18.27 -27.40 6.63
CA ARG A 195 18.43 -25.93 6.52
C ARG A 195 17.35 -25.31 5.63
N PRO A 196 17.10 -23.99 5.77
CA PRO A 196 16.21 -23.30 4.88
C PRO A 196 16.80 -23.29 3.44
N ARG A 197 15.97 -23.67 2.48
CA ARG A 197 16.31 -23.74 1.04
C ARG A 197 15.76 -22.55 0.29
N TYR A 198 14.58 -22.07 0.69
CA TYR A 198 13.91 -20.93 0.08
C TYR A 198 13.26 -20.09 1.17
N ILE A 199 13.45 -18.78 1.06
CA ILE A 199 12.83 -17.81 1.96
C ILE A 199 12.20 -16.74 1.08
N ASN A 200 10.94 -16.46 1.31
CA ASN A 200 10.23 -15.33 0.72
C ASN A 200 9.65 -14.48 1.84
N GLU A 201 9.94 -13.21 1.81
CA GLU A 201 9.43 -12.22 2.75
C GLU A 201 8.42 -11.33 2.04
N SER A 202 7.27 -11.13 2.63
CA SER A 202 6.28 -10.15 2.21
C SER A 202 5.96 -9.20 3.36
N PHE A 203 6.00 -7.93 3.07
CA PHE A 203 5.55 -6.91 4.00
C PHE A 203 4.03 -6.76 3.84
N MET A 204 3.31 -6.93 4.92
CA MET A 204 2.00 -6.33 5.04
C MET A 204 2.22 -5.01 5.78
N GLU A 205 2.24 -3.92 5.05
CA GLU A 205 1.92 -2.66 5.70
C GLU A 205 0.49 -2.81 6.19
N SER A 206 0.33 -2.95 7.51
CA SER A 206 -1.00 -2.75 8.08
C SER A 206 -1.43 -1.36 7.62
N PRO A 207 -2.60 -1.23 6.97
CA PRO A 207 -3.06 0.10 6.60
C PRO A 207 -2.98 0.96 7.85
N PRO A 208 -2.51 2.21 7.75
CA PRO A 208 -2.50 3.11 8.89
C PRO A 208 -3.89 3.05 9.52
N PHE A 209 -3.94 2.84 10.83
CA PHE A 209 -5.20 2.88 11.54
C PHE A 209 -5.76 4.28 11.35
N TYR A 210 -6.67 4.43 10.40
CA TYR A 210 -7.56 5.57 10.39
C TYR A 210 -8.40 5.38 11.65
N LEU A 211 -8.11 6.17 12.69
CA LEU A 211 -9.09 6.37 13.73
C LEU A 211 -10.33 6.90 13.02
N GLU A 212 -11.36 6.06 12.88
CA GLU A 212 -12.66 6.56 12.47
C GLU A 212 -12.96 7.75 13.41
N PRO A 213 -13.33 8.90 12.86
CA PRO A 213 -13.60 10.06 13.68
C PRO A 213 -14.68 9.65 14.68
N ILE A 214 -14.34 9.59 15.96
CA ILE A 214 -15.29 9.37 17.05
C ILE A 214 -16.09 10.66 17.18
N TYR A 215 -17.07 10.85 16.33
CA TYR A 215 -17.98 12.00 16.31
C TYR A 215 -19.00 11.99 17.46
N ALA A 216 -18.86 11.21 18.51
CA ALA A 216 -20.04 10.94 19.30
C ALA A 216 -20.02 11.30 20.79
N VAL A 217 -18.96 11.83 21.43
CA VAL A 217 -19.04 12.04 22.90
C VAL A 217 -18.47 13.38 23.42
N ALA A 218 -17.92 14.23 22.58
CA ALA A 218 -17.30 15.48 23.03
C ALA A 218 -18.30 16.65 23.29
N ALA A 219 -19.57 16.49 22.96
CA ALA A 219 -20.55 17.57 23.06
C ALA A 219 -21.09 17.83 24.49
N GLU A 220 -20.79 16.98 25.46
CA GLU A 220 -21.36 17.14 26.84
C GLU A 220 -20.38 17.52 27.96
N ARG A 221 -19.09 17.61 27.65
CA ARG A 221 -18.10 18.08 28.63
C ARG A 221 -17.43 19.34 28.12
N GLY A 222 -18.02 20.48 28.42
CA GLY A 222 -17.39 21.78 28.26
C GLY A 222 -16.15 21.92 29.17
N ILE A 223 -15.03 21.39 28.69
CA ILE A 223 -13.72 21.62 29.28
C ILE A 223 -12.88 22.21 28.14
N GLY A 224 -12.55 23.50 28.27
CA GLY A 224 -11.59 24.15 27.42
C GLY A 224 -10.23 23.46 27.55
N GLY A 225 -9.74 22.96 26.45
CA GLY A 225 -8.44 22.31 26.31
C GLY A 225 -8.48 21.37 25.12
N GLY A 226 -7.57 21.54 24.17
CA GLY A 226 -7.39 20.90 22.88
C GLY A 226 -8.07 19.55 22.63
N ALA A 227 -8.39 19.26 21.41
CA ALA A 227 -8.97 17.96 21.03
C ALA A 227 -8.09 16.83 21.59
N PRO A 228 -8.62 15.89 22.41
CA PRO A 228 -7.82 14.81 23.00
C PRO A 228 -7.35 13.88 21.86
N VAL A 229 -6.12 14.06 21.43
CA VAL A 229 -5.48 13.22 20.41
C VAL A 229 -4.57 12.22 21.12
N GLN A 230 -4.89 10.93 21.04
CA GLN A 230 -4.09 9.87 21.64
C GLN A 230 -3.57 8.93 20.56
N PRO A 231 -2.24 8.82 20.37
CA PRO A 231 -1.66 8.05 19.27
C PRO A 231 -1.78 6.52 19.43
N GLY A 232 -1.94 6.01 20.67
CA GLY A 232 -1.96 4.58 20.93
C GLY A 232 -0.63 3.89 20.56
N GLN A 233 -0.68 2.56 20.34
CA GLN A 233 0.44 1.79 19.82
C GLN A 233 0.18 1.37 18.37
N LEU A 234 1.21 1.44 17.55
CA LEU A 234 1.18 0.94 16.18
C LEU A 234 1.92 -0.39 16.09
N GLU A 235 1.40 -1.31 15.27
CA GLU A 235 1.97 -2.62 15.03
C GLU A 235 2.50 -2.71 13.60
N ILE A 236 3.72 -3.19 13.45
CA ILE A 236 4.30 -3.59 12.16
C ILE A 236 4.30 -5.11 12.11
N SER A 237 3.88 -5.69 10.99
CA SER A 237 3.89 -7.13 10.78
C SER A 237 4.71 -7.52 9.56
N VAL A 238 5.48 -8.58 9.71
CA VAL A 238 6.28 -9.20 8.64
C VAL A 238 5.81 -10.63 8.47
N GLN A 239 5.49 -11.02 7.25
CA GLN A 239 5.16 -12.41 6.93
C GLN A 239 6.31 -13.05 6.15
N VAL A 240 6.69 -14.26 6.56
CA VAL A 240 7.69 -15.06 5.87
C VAL A 240 7.10 -16.40 5.45
N GLN A 241 7.50 -16.83 4.26
CA GLN A 241 7.31 -18.20 3.79
C GLN A 241 8.69 -18.84 3.69
N VAL A 242 8.89 -19.93 4.41
CA VAL A 242 10.18 -20.63 4.44
C VAL A 242 9.98 -22.09 4.07
N THR A 243 10.80 -22.57 3.13
CA THR A 243 10.89 -23.99 2.76
C THR A 243 12.19 -24.55 3.31
N TYR A 244 12.09 -25.59 4.15
CA TYR A 244 13.21 -26.30 4.73
C TYR A 244 13.43 -27.62 4.04
N ASP A 245 14.68 -28.04 3.88
CA ASP A 245 15.02 -29.39 3.45
C ASP A 245 14.57 -30.41 4.53
N ILE A 246 14.33 -31.65 4.14
CA ILE A 246 14.04 -32.78 5.03
C ILE A 246 15.06 -33.87 4.79
N GLY A 247 15.47 -34.60 5.85
CA GLY A 247 16.44 -35.67 5.81
C GLY A 247 16.02 -36.88 6.67
#